data_df8ff3ebd6f9c5e8de728f0e6a01ac17
#
_entry.id   df8ff3ebd6f9c5e8de728f0e6a01ac17
#
_cell.length_a   1.000
_cell.length_b   1.000
_cell.length_c   1.000
_cell.angle_alpha   90.00
_cell.angle_beta   90.00
_cell.angle_gamma   90.00
#
_symmetry.space_group_name_H-M   'P 1'
#
loop_
_entity.id
_entity.type
_entity.pdbx_description
1 polymer ?
#
loop_
_entity_poly.entity_id
_entity_poly.type
_entity_poly.pdbx_seq_one_letter_code
_entity_poly.pdbx_strand_id
1 'polypeptide(L)'
;MRKTTVALLLLVSLITGNAQALEPIHSLRIFQTQETFVLDDVTLPPGLPVEVYELDANQRATEELNRQVRSRLQGDLNLQTYEEAHRRAFSDLLNSPDWGGVYQQIEVGSRAIEAAVRLQIKKIPAVVFNDQKVVYGQRSLKAALEVYNKEGRR
;
A
#
# COMPACT_ATOMS: atom_id res chain seq x y z
N MET A 1 -53.45 35.66 50.58
CA MET A 1 -53.41 34.52 49.72
C MET A 1 -52.54 34.88 48.51
N ARG A 2 -51.26 34.43 48.46
CA ARG A 2 -50.31 34.69 47.36
C ARG A 2 -50.23 33.43 46.54
N LYS A 3 -50.59 33.50 45.27
CA LYS A 3 -50.51 32.42 44.32
C LYS A 3 -49.09 32.45 43.64
N THR A 4 -48.24 31.50 43.97
CA THR A 4 -46.93 31.29 43.33
C THR A 4 -47.11 30.45 42.06
N THR A 5 -46.88 31.06 40.89
CA THR A 5 -46.87 30.41 39.59
C THR A 5 -45.46 29.86 39.34
N VAL A 6 -45.31 28.55 39.35
CA VAL A 6 -44.06 27.87 38.98
C VAL A 6 -44.01 27.77 37.48
N ALA A 7 -43.07 28.48 36.86
CA ALA A 7 -42.76 28.37 35.42
C ALA A 7 -41.80 27.20 35.20
N LEU A 8 -42.28 26.14 34.55
CA LEU A 8 -41.48 24.97 34.14
C LEU A 8 -40.75 25.31 32.83
N LEU A 9 -39.45 25.59 32.93
CA LEU A 9 -38.57 25.82 31.79
C LEU A 9 -38.17 24.45 31.21
N LEU A 10 -38.78 24.09 30.07
CA LEU A 10 -38.39 22.94 29.26
C LEU A 10 -37.09 23.28 28.47
N LEU A 11 -35.96 22.76 28.93
CA LEU A 11 -34.69 22.84 28.24
C LEU A 11 -34.70 21.79 27.09
N VAL A 12 -35.04 22.24 25.89
CA VAL A 12 -34.88 21.42 24.67
C VAL A 12 -33.40 21.48 24.27
N SER A 13 -32.62 20.47 24.66
CA SER A 13 -31.25 20.27 24.15
C SER A 13 -31.34 19.84 22.67
N LEU A 14 -31.09 20.79 21.79
CA LEU A 14 -30.81 20.51 20.38
C LEU A 14 -29.49 19.72 20.29
N ILE A 15 -29.63 18.41 20.14
CA ILE A 15 -28.49 17.57 19.69
C ILE A 15 -28.32 17.89 18.20
N THR A 16 -27.48 18.89 17.90
CA THR A 16 -26.95 19.08 16.54
C THR A 16 -25.98 17.94 16.26
N GLY A 17 -26.49 16.86 15.65
CA GLY A 17 -25.65 15.84 15.06
C GLY A 17 -24.76 16.51 14.02
N ASN A 18 -23.49 16.68 14.32
CA ASN A 18 -22.49 17.05 13.32
C ASN A 18 -22.43 15.91 12.29
N ALA A 19 -23.16 16.06 11.20
CA ALA A 19 -22.87 15.32 9.99
C ALA A 19 -21.46 15.78 9.54
N GLN A 20 -20.43 15.01 9.91
CA GLN A 20 -19.09 15.27 9.42
C GLN A 20 -19.15 15.11 7.90
N ALA A 21 -19.05 16.22 7.20
CA ALA A 21 -18.89 16.21 5.75
C ALA A 21 -17.63 15.38 5.44
N LEU A 22 -17.75 14.44 4.51
CA LEU A 22 -16.59 13.67 4.02
C LEU A 22 -15.50 14.63 3.60
N GLU A 23 -14.32 14.44 4.18
CA GLU A 23 -13.15 15.20 3.77
C GLU A 23 -12.85 14.93 2.29
N PRO A 24 -12.63 15.95 1.45
CA PRO A 24 -12.26 15.73 0.06
C PRO A 24 -11.01 14.87 -0.05
N ILE A 25 -11.01 13.93 -0.99
CA ILE A 25 -9.85 13.09 -1.24
C ILE A 25 -8.79 13.94 -1.93
N HIS A 26 -7.62 14.10 -1.30
CA HIS A 26 -6.48 14.84 -1.84
C HIS A 26 -5.24 13.97 -2.07
N SER A 27 -5.22 12.73 -1.58
CA SER A 27 -4.17 11.75 -1.89
C SER A 27 -4.68 10.32 -1.74
N LEU A 28 -4.10 9.41 -2.53
CA LEU A 28 -4.36 7.98 -2.47
C LEU A 28 -3.04 7.21 -2.44
N ARG A 29 -2.93 6.25 -1.53
CA ARG A 29 -1.85 5.25 -1.54
C ARG A 29 -2.42 3.85 -1.54
N ILE A 30 -1.99 3.04 -2.49
CA ILE A 30 -2.48 1.70 -2.73
C ILE A 30 -1.36 0.72 -2.38
N PHE A 31 -1.62 -0.18 -1.43
CA PHE A 31 -0.72 -1.24 -1.02
C PHE A 31 -1.24 -2.58 -1.52
N GLN A 32 -0.46 -3.23 -2.36
CA GLN A 32 -0.89 -4.43 -3.07
C GLN A 32 0.28 -5.40 -3.29
N THR A 33 -0.05 -6.59 -3.81
CA THR A 33 0.89 -7.43 -4.58
C THR A 33 0.47 -7.37 -6.05
N GLN A 34 1.32 -7.83 -6.94
CA GLN A 34 1.02 -7.88 -8.38
C GLN A 34 -0.29 -8.66 -8.69
N GLU A 35 -0.66 -9.61 -7.82
CA GLU A 35 -1.81 -10.50 -8.03
C GLU A 35 -3.09 -10.06 -7.29
N THR A 36 -2.99 -9.17 -6.31
CA THR A 36 -4.09 -8.96 -5.34
C THR A 36 -4.92 -7.72 -5.56
N PHE A 37 -4.52 -6.81 -6.40
CA PHE A 37 -5.27 -5.57 -6.67
C PHE A 37 -5.29 -5.25 -8.15
N VAL A 38 -6.42 -4.79 -8.63
CA VAL A 38 -6.59 -4.26 -9.98
C VAL A 38 -6.99 -2.79 -9.86
N LEU A 39 -6.17 -1.92 -10.43
CA LEU A 39 -6.54 -0.53 -10.63
C LEU A 39 -7.58 -0.52 -11.76
N ASP A 40 -8.85 -0.51 -11.38
CA ASP A 40 -9.96 -0.42 -12.33
C ASP A 40 -10.07 1.01 -12.90
N ASP A 41 -10.81 1.14 -14.02
CA ASP A 41 -11.06 2.41 -14.71
C ASP A 41 -11.97 3.33 -13.87
N VAL A 42 -11.44 3.86 -12.78
CA VAL A 42 -12.12 4.89 -11.99
C VAL A 42 -11.62 6.25 -12.46
N THR A 43 -12.57 7.10 -12.85
CA THR A 43 -12.27 8.50 -13.14
C THR A 43 -11.94 9.22 -11.83
N LEU A 44 -10.66 9.46 -11.60
CA LEU A 44 -10.17 10.24 -10.47
C LEU A 44 -10.11 11.75 -10.84
N PRO A 45 -10.21 12.63 -9.85
CA PRO A 45 -10.02 14.04 -10.08
C PRO A 45 -8.66 14.32 -10.75
N PRO A 46 -8.59 15.24 -11.73
CA PRO A 46 -7.32 15.59 -12.37
C PRO A 46 -6.32 16.11 -11.33
N GLY A 47 -5.09 15.59 -11.39
CA GLY A 47 -4.01 16.01 -10.49
C GLY A 47 -4.05 15.38 -9.08
N LEU A 48 -4.96 14.42 -8.80
CA LEU A 48 -4.94 13.66 -7.56
C LEU A 48 -3.69 12.78 -7.49
N PRO A 49 -2.80 12.95 -6.49
CA PRO A 49 -1.65 12.08 -6.31
C PRO A 49 -2.10 10.65 -5.99
N VAL A 50 -1.68 9.69 -6.81
CA VAL A 50 -1.91 8.26 -6.58
C VAL A 50 -0.56 7.57 -6.56
N GLU A 51 -0.22 6.94 -5.43
CA GLU A 51 1.00 6.15 -5.27
C GLU A 51 0.63 4.67 -5.11
N VAL A 52 1.28 3.82 -5.89
CA VAL A 52 1.08 2.36 -5.82
C VAL A 52 2.34 1.72 -5.24
N TYR A 53 2.17 0.90 -4.22
CA TYR A 53 3.21 0.20 -3.49
C TYR A 53 3.03 -1.32 -3.63
N GLU A 54 3.97 -1.97 -4.31
CA GLU A 54 4.00 -3.42 -4.51
C GLU A 54 4.87 -4.06 -3.42
N LEU A 55 4.23 -4.68 -2.43
CA LEU A 55 4.92 -5.24 -1.26
C LEU A 55 5.65 -6.56 -1.53
N ASP A 56 5.36 -7.21 -2.65
CA ASP A 56 6.04 -8.41 -3.14
C ASP A 56 7.23 -8.12 -4.08
N ALA A 57 7.52 -6.85 -4.36
CA ALA A 57 8.60 -6.48 -5.28
C ALA A 57 9.99 -6.97 -4.81
N ASN A 58 10.29 -6.93 -3.51
CA ASN A 58 11.53 -7.47 -2.97
C ASN A 58 11.64 -8.99 -3.11
N GLN A 59 10.53 -9.72 -2.96
CA GLN A 59 10.50 -11.16 -3.19
C GLN A 59 10.80 -11.46 -4.66
N ARG A 60 10.13 -10.78 -5.58
CA ARG A 60 10.37 -10.93 -7.03
C ARG A 60 11.81 -10.58 -7.41
N ALA A 61 12.36 -9.50 -6.81
CA ALA A 61 13.76 -9.14 -7.02
C ALA A 61 14.71 -10.25 -6.57
N THR A 62 14.45 -10.88 -5.42
CA THR A 62 15.25 -11.99 -4.90
C THR A 62 15.14 -13.23 -5.80
N GLU A 63 13.96 -13.54 -6.28
CA GLU A 63 13.73 -14.66 -7.22
C GLU A 63 14.46 -14.42 -8.54
N GLU A 64 14.39 -13.21 -9.07
CA GLU A 64 15.10 -12.80 -10.28
C GLU A 64 16.62 -12.86 -10.07
N LEU A 65 17.13 -12.32 -8.97
CA LEU A 65 18.55 -12.42 -8.59
C LEU A 65 19.02 -13.87 -8.59
N ASN A 66 18.30 -14.76 -7.90
CA ASN A 66 18.63 -16.17 -7.82
C ASN A 66 18.58 -16.86 -9.19
N ARG A 67 17.62 -16.49 -10.03
CA ARG A 67 17.52 -16.99 -11.40
C ARG A 67 18.73 -16.56 -12.24
N GLN A 68 19.10 -15.29 -12.15
CA GLN A 68 20.23 -14.72 -12.87
C GLN A 68 21.57 -15.33 -12.43
N VAL A 69 21.77 -15.55 -11.14
CA VAL A 69 22.96 -16.24 -10.61
C VAL A 69 23.02 -17.68 -11.11
N ARG A 70 21.90 -18.43 -11.01
CA ARG A 70 21.84 -19.83 -11.47
C ARG A 70 22.12 -19.96 -12.95
N SER A 71 21.65 -19.05 -13.79
CA SER A 71 21.90 -19.08 -15.25
C SER A 71 23.38 -18.89 -15.61
N ARG A 72 24.17 -18.32 -14.71
CA ARG A 72 25.61 -18.09 -14.86
C ARG A 72 26.48 -19.21 -14.27
N LEU A 73 25.87 -20.13 -13.51
CA LEU A 73 26.58 -21.31 -13.01
C LEU A 73 26.81 -22.28 -14.15
N GLN A 74 28.05 -22.69 -14.37
CA GLN A 74 28.46 -23.61 -15.45
C GLN A 74 29.26 -24.80 -14.88
N GLY A 75 29.09 -25.98 -15.48
CA GLY A 75 29.86 -27.17 -15.25
C GLY A 75 29.37 -28.07 -14.10
N ASP A 76 30.03 -29.21 -13.93
CA ASP A 76 29.81 -30.14 -12.84
C ASP A 76 30.44 -29.58 -11.57
N LEU A 77 29.58 -29.19 -10.60
CA LEU A 77 29.98 -28.51 -9.37
C LEU A 77 29.95 -29.48 -8.19
N ASN A 78 31.11 -29.69 -7.55
CA ASN A 78 31.19 -30.23 -6.20
C ASN A 78 31.05 -29.05 -5.19
N LEU A 79 30.94 -29.36 -3.89
CA LEU A 79 30.71 -28.32 -2.86
C LEU A 79 31.75 -27.18 -2.89
N GLN A 80 33.06 -27.49 -3.05
CA GLN A 80 34.11 -26.48 -3.09
C GLN A 80 34.06 -25.61 -4.35
N THR A 81 33.89 -26.25 -5.51
CA THR A 81 33.79 -25.55 -6.79
C THR A 81 32.46 -24.77 -6.91
N TYR A 82 31.41 -25.20 -6.21
CA TYR A 82 30.13 -24.50 -6.19
C TYR A 82 30.24 -23.12 -5.54
N GLU A 83 30.88 -23.01 -4.39
CA GLU A 83 31.03 -21.70 -3.70
C GLU A 83 31.81 -20.69 -4.56
N GLU A 84 32.88 -21.15 -5.20
CA GLU A 84 33.67 -20.28 -6.07
C GLU A 84 32.89 -19.90 -7.36
N ALA A 85 32.17 -20.85 -7.96
CA ALA A 85 31.37 -20.61 -9.13
C ALA A 85 30.22 -19.65 -8.81
N HIS A 86 29.56 -19.85 -7.67
CA HIS A 86 28.48 -18.97 -7.19
C HIS A 86 28.98 -17.54 -6.95
N ARG A 87 30.15 -17.38 -6.31
CA ARG A 87 30.77 -16.07 -6.09
C ARG A 87 31.11 -15.37 -7.40
N ARG A 88 31.65 -16.10 -8.37
CA ARG A 88 31.93 -15.57 -9.72
C ARG A 88 30.62 -15.17 -10.42
N ALA A 89 29.64 -16.06 -10.48
CA ALA A 89 28.35 -15.78 -11.11
C ALA A 89 27.66 -14.55 -10.53
N PHE A 90 27.74 -14.37 -9.19
CA PHE A 90 27.22 -13.18 -8.52
C PHE A 90 28.03 -11.92 -8.88
N SER A 91 29.36 -12.00 -8.89
CA SER A 91 30.23 -10.89 -9.32
C SER A 91 29.98 -10.48 -10.77
N ASP A 92 29.78 -11.45 -11.66
CA ASP A 92 29.48 -11.22 -13.07
C ASP A 92 28.12 -10.54 -13.24
N LEU A 93 27.14 -10.95 -12.44
CA LEU A 93 25.81 -10.28 -12.42
C LEU A 93 25.94 -8.84 -11.97
N LEU A 94 26.66 -8.55 -10.87
CA LEU A 94 26.84 -7.17 -10.37
C LEU A 94 27.48 -6.23 -11.40
N ASN A 95 28.33 -6.78 -12.30
CA ASN A 95 28.99 -6.03 -13.35
C ASN A 95 28.24 -6.07 -14.70
N SER A 96 27.07 -6.71 -14.74
CA SER A 96 26.26 -6.83 -15.96
C SER A 96 25.17 -5.75 -16.06
N PRO A 97 24.67 -5.45 -17.27
CA PRO A 97 23.50 -4.58 -17.44
C PRO A 97 22.25 -5.08 -16.72
N ASP A 98 22.13 -6.39 -16.48
CA ASP A 98 20.97 -7.02 -15.84
C ASP A 98 20.81 -6.60 -14.37
N TRP A 99 21.94 -6.24 -13.72
CA TRP A 99 21.94 -5.79 -12.33
C TRP A 99 21.06 -4.56 -12.11
N GLY A 100 21.05 -3.62 -13.06
CA GLY A 100 20.24 -2.41 -12.95
C GLY A 100 18.75 -2.68 -12.74
N GLY A 101 18.21 -3.68 -13.45
CA GLY A 101 16.80 -4.09 -13.29
C GLY A 101 16.50 -4.73 -11.93
N VAL A 102 17.39 -5.62 -11.46
CA VAL A 102 17.27 -6.24 -10.13
C VAL A 102 17.34 -5.18 -9.02
N TYR A 103 18.31 -4.28 -9.11
CA TYR A 103 18.50 -3.21 -8.14
C TYR A 103 17.28 -2.29 -8.06
N GLN A 104 16.73 -1.89 -9.20
CA GLN A 104 15.53 -1.07 -9.26
C GLN A 104 14.32 -1.73 -8.57
N GLN A 105 14.12 -3.04 -8.77
CA GLN A 105 13.05 -3.77 -8.09
C GLN A 105 13.25 -3.83 -6.58
N ILE A 106 14.48 -4.01 -6.11
CA ILE A 106 14.83 -3.96 -4.68
C ILE A 106 14.49 -2.57 -4.11
N GLU A 107 14.84 -1.51 -4.82
CA GLU A 107 14.54 -0.13 -4.40
C GLU A 107 13.03 0.13 -4.30
N VAL A 108 12.28 -0.28 -5.32
CA VAL A 108 10.80 -0.16 -5.33
C VAL A 108 10.19 -0.93 -4.15
N GLY A 109 10.59 -2.17 -3.93
CA GLY A 109 10.09 -2.99 -2.83
C GLY A 109 10.46 -2.42 -1.45
N SER A 110 11.67 -1.88 -1.31
CA SER A 110 12.12 -1.27 -0.05
C SER A 110 11.30 -0.03 0.30
N ARG A 111 11.02 0.83 -0.68
CA ARG A 111 10.12 1.99 -0.50
C ARG A 111 8.70 1.57 -0.15
N ALA A 112 8.21 0.49 -0.74
CA ALA A 112 6.88 -0.04 -0.45
C ALA A 112 6.77 -0.52 1.00
N ILE A 113 7.78 -1.25 1.49
CA ILE A 113 7.84 -1.72 2.88
C ILE A 113 7.95 -0.53 3.84
N GLU A 114 8.82 0.45 3.56
CA GLU A 114 8.95 1.66 4.38
C GLU A 114 7.63 2.41 4.50
N ALA A 115 6.94 2.63 3.38
CA ALA A 115 5.63 3.29 3.37
C ALA A 115 4.59 2.50 4.16
N ALA A 116 4.56 1.16 4.01
CA ALA A 116 3.64 0.29 4.74
C ALA A 116 3.88 0.34 6.26
N VAL A 117 5.14 0.34 6.70
CA VAL A 117 5.50 0.47 8.12
C VAL A 117 5.10 1.85 8.66
N ARG A 118 5.44 2.91 7.95
CA ARG A 118 5.11 4.30 8.33
C ARG A 118 3.59 4.51 8.49
N LEU A 119 2.80 3.95 7.58
CA LEU A 119 1.34 4.05 7.60
C LEU A 119 0.65 2.92 8.37
N GLN A 120 1.43 2.09 9.06
CA GLN A 120 0.94 0.97 9.89
C GLN A 120 -0.01 0.02 9.13
N ILE A 121 0.29 -0.28 7.88
CA ILE A 121 -0.51 -1.18 7.04
C ILE A 121 -0.40 -2.61 7.60
N LYS A 122 -1.54 -3.18 7.99
CA LYS A 122 -1.61 -4.50 8.66
C LYS A 122 -1.98 -5.64 7.71
N LYS A 123 -2.64 -5.33 6.61
CA LYS A 123 -3.16 -6.29 5.63
C LYS A 123 -3.13 -5.68 4.24
N ILE A 124 -3.06 -6.52 3.23
CA ILE A 124 -3.18 -6.13 1.82
C ILE A 124 -4.30 -6.94 1.15
N PRO A 125 -4.95 -6.41 0.13
CA PRO A 125 -4.80 -5.05 -0.39
C PRO A 125 -5.32 -3.99 0.61
N ALA A 126 -4.71 -2.80 0.56
CA ALA A 126 -5.13 -1.65 1.35
C ALA A 126 -5.09 -0.37 0.51
N VAL A 127 -6.09 0.49 0.69
CA VAL A 127 -6.13 1.83 0.10
C VAL A 127 -6.16 2.85 1.23
N VAL A 128 -5.17 3.73 1.24
CA VAL A 128 -5.06 4.82 2.21
C VAL A 128 -5.53 6.11 1.56
N PHE A 129 -6.48 6.76 2.21
CA PHE A 129 -7.04 8.04 1.82
C PHE A 129 -6.48 9.13 2.72
N ASN A 130 -5.92 10.18 2.12
CA ASN A 130 -5.44 11.37 2.83
C ASN A 130 -4.41 11.07 3.93
N ASP A 131 -3.65 9.98 3.82
CA ASP A 131 -2.69 9.49 4.83
C ASP A 131 -3.29 9.16 6.21
N GLN A 132 -4.61 9.09 6.32
CA GLN A 132 -5.31 8.96 7.59
C GLN A 132 -6.23 7.74 7.63
N LYS A 133 -7.04 7.55 6.61
CA LYS A 133 -8.06 6.50 6.60
C LYS A 133 -7.68 5.34 5.73
N VAL A 134 -7.69 4.13 6.27
CA VAL A 134 -7.29 2.91 5.56
C VAL A 134 -8.50 2.02 5.32
N VAL A 135 -8.73 1.67 4.06
CA VAL A 135 -9.73 0.67 3.66
C VAL A 135 -9.02 -0.60 3.25
N TYR A 136 -9.34 -1.71 3.91
CA TYR A 136 -8.72 -3.01 3.69
C TYR A 136 -9.58 -3.95 2.85
N GLY A 137 -8.91 -4.89 2.16
CA GLY A 137 -9.55 -6.05 1.55
C GLY A 137 -10.33 -5.79 0.27
N GLN A 138 -10.33 -4.56 -0.24
CA GLN A 138 -10.98 -4.24 -1.50
C GLN A 138 -10.01 -4.53 -2.66
N ARG A 139 -10.50 -5.27 -3.67
CA ARG A 139 -9.70 -5.64 -4.83
C ARG A 139 -9.83 -4.67 -6.01
N SER A 140 -10.56 -3.57 -5.82
CA SER A 140 -10.67 -2.51 -6.80
C SER A 140 -10.74 -1.15 -6.11
N LEU A 141 -10.25 -0.11 -6.77
CA LEU A 141 -10.28 1.25 -6.27
C LEU A 141 -11.73 1.75 -6.13
N LYS A 142 -12.61 1.37 -7.06
CA LYS A 142 -14.04 1.68 -6.99
C LYS A 142 -14.68 1.16 -5.71
N ALA A 143 -14.44 -0.11 -5.37
CA ALA A 143 -14.98 -0.71 -4.15
C ALA A 143 -14.40 -0.03 -2.89
N ALA A 144 -13.13 0.34 -2.90
CA ALA A 144 -12.51 1.07 -1.79
C ALA A 144 -13.12 2.47 -1.60
N LEU A 145 -13.41 3.18 -2.69
CA LEU A 145 -14.09 4.47 -2.67
C LEU A 145 -15.52 4.36 -2.13
N GLU A 146 -16.25 3.32 -2.51
CA GLU A 146 -17.61 3.07 -1.99
C GLU A 146 -17.60 2.88 -0.46
N VAL A 147 -16.64 2.10 0.06
CA VAL A 147 -16.46 1.90 1.51
C VAL A 147 -16.11 3.22 2.19
N TYR A 148 -15.13 3.96 1.67
CA TYR A 148 -14.71 5.26 2.20
C TYR A 148 -15.90 6.23 2.31
N ASN A 149 -16.69 6.36 1.23
CA ASN A 149 -17.85 7.24 1.16
C ASN A 149 -18.99 6.81 2.11
N LYS A 150 -19.17 5.50 2.33
CA LYS A 150 -20.21 4.98 3.24
C LYS A 150 -19.88 5.23 4.71
N GLU A 151 -18.61 5.13 5.07
CA GLU A 151 -18.18 5.34 6.46
C GLU A 151 -18.18 6.81 6.87
N GLY A 152 -17.91 7.73 5.94
CA GLY A 152 -17.98 9.17 6.21
C GLY A 152 -19.40 9.73 6.31
N ARG A 153 -20.43 8.92 6.00
CA ARG A 153 -21.84 9.29 6.17
C ARG A 153 -22.47 8.81 7.50
N ARG A 154 -21.69 8.15 8.35
CA ARG A 154 -22.10 7.68 9.68
C ARG A 154 -21.59 8.61 10.76
#